data_b03dd67333ad25daf03f161ee1983a23
#
_entry.id   b03dd67333ad25daf03f161ee1983a23
#
_cell.length_a   1.000
_cell.length_b   1.000
_cell.length_c   1.000
_cell.angle_alpha   90.00
_cell.angle_beta   90.00
_cell.angle_gamma   90.00
#
_symmetry.space_group_name_H-M   'P 1'
#
loop_
_entity.id
_entity.type
_entity.pdbx_description
1 polymer ?
#
loop_
_entity_poly.entity_id
_entity_poly.type
_entity_poly.pdbx_seq_one_letter_code
_entity_poly.pdbx_strand_id
1 'polypeptide(L)'
;MWVVPHVTTPGTTSSKPVNLLDIYPTLASLTGCEPPEGQLEGNDLTALMKNQEADWDETTLTVFGYKNYGLRSERYRYITYADGTEELYDHKSDRWEWQNLADNPEYVEVKKEMRGELPTHHEPDGVTYVPPKPNWGQPKAKSKK
;
A
#
# COMPACT_ATOMS: atom_id res chain seq x y z
N MET A 1 -3.75 -4.01 13.57
CA MET A 1 -3.61 -5.17 14.48
C MET A 1 -4.60 -6.24 14.04
N TRP A 2 -4.11 -7.47 13.86
CA TRP A 2 -4.93 -8.64 13.50
C TRP A 2 -5.01 -9.59 14.70
N VAL A 3 -6.20 -10.11 14.96
CA VAL A 3 -6.41 -11.18 15.95
C VAL A 3 -7.25 -12.25 15.27
N VAL A 4 -6.59 -13.33 14.86
CA VAL A 4 -7.23 -14.47 14.19
C VAL A 4 -6.96 -15.72 15.00
N PRO A 5 -7.97 -16.27 15.70
CA PRO A 5 -7.80 -17.48 16.51
C PRO A 5 -7.15 -18.61 15.72
N HIS A 6 -6.20 -19.32 16.32
CA HIS A 6 -5.45 -20.42 15.72
C HIS A 6 -4.50 -20.06 14.55
N VAL A 7 -4.43 -18.78 14.13
CA VAL A 7 -3.55 -18.30 13.07
C VAL A 7 -2.49 -17.36 13.63
N THR A 8 -2.91 -16.36 14.41
CA THR A 8 -1.99 -15.36 14.99
C THR A 8 -1.55 -15.73 16.39
N THR A 9 -0.26 -15.48 16.71
CA THR A 9 0.26 -15.58 18.07
C THR A 9 0.11 -14.23 18.79
N PRO A 10 -0.54 -14.18 19.96
CA PRO A 10 -0.69 -12.92 20.70
C PRO A 10 0.64 -12.26 21.05
N GLY A 11 0.73 -10.94 20.90
CA GLY A 11 1.89 -10.16 21.29
C GLY A 11 3.04 -10.15 20.29
N THR A 12 2.89 -10.81 19.13
CA THR A 12 3.89 -10.78 18.06
C THR A 12 3.70 -9.55 17.17
N THR A 13 4.79 -9.07 16.56
CA THR A 13 4.82 -7.95 15.62
C THR A 13 5.71 -8.28 14.43
N SER A 14 5.39 -7.76 13.27
CA SER A 14 6.26 -7.79 12.09
C SER A 14 6.64 -6.37 11.68
N SER A 15 7.86 -6.19 11.18
CA SER A 15 8.34 -4.93 10.59
C SER A 15 8.16 -4.87 9.07
N LYS A 16 7.65 -5.94 8.49
CA LYS A 16 7.42 -6.02 7.04
C LYS A 16 6.41 -4.97 6.58
N PRO A 17 6.65 -4.29 5.43
CA PRO A 17 5.71 -3.32 4.90
C PRO A 17 4.45 -4.01 4.41
N VAL A 18 3.29 -3.49 4.81
CA VAL A 18 1.97 -3.99 4.41
C VAL A 18 1.04 -2.84 4.08
N ASN A 19 0.05 -3.07 3.23
CA ASN A 19 -0.88 -2.06 2.74
C ASN A 19 -2.31 -2.34 3.24
N LEU A 20 -3.17 -1.33 3.21
CA LEU A 20 -4.61 -1.52 3.45
C LEU A 20 -5.28 -2.36 2.36
N LEU A 21 -4.74 -2.36 1.14
CA LEU A 21 -5.19 -3.20 0.04
C LEU A 21 -5.05 -4.71 0.36
N ASP A 22 -4.13 -5.07 1.24
CA ASP A 22 -3.87 -6.46 1.65
C ASP A 22 -4.97 -7.04 2.54
N ILE A 23 -5.86 -6.20 3.08
CA ILE A 23 -6.93 -6.64 3.98
C ILE A 23 -7.90 -7.57 3.27
N TYR A 24 -8.34 -7.20 2.06
CA TYR A 24 -9.37 -7.96 1.37
C TYR A 24 -8.88 -9.34 0.90
N PRO A 25 -7.72 -9.49 0.20
CA PRO A 25 -7.20 -10.80 -0.16
C PRO A 25 -6.91 -11.67 1.06
N THR A 26 -6.43 -11.09 2.16
CA THR A 26 -6.20 -11.81 3.41
C THR A 26 -7.51 -12.35 4.01
N LEU A 27 -8.57 -11.55 4.05
CA LEU A 27 -9.88 -12.00 4.53
C LEU A 27 -10.46 -13.10 3.62
N ALA A 28 -10.32 -12.96 2.31
CA ALA A 28 -10.77 -13.98 1.36
C ALA A 28 -10.07 -15.32 1.63
N SER A 29 -8.74 -15.30 1.80
CA SER A 29 -7.94 -16.49 2.14
C SER A 29 -8.35 -17.11 3.47
N LEU A 30 -8.53 -16.30 4.53
CA LEU A 30 -8.91 -16.77 5.85
C LEU A 30 -10.32 -17.39 5.90
N THR A 31 -11.23 -16.93 5.06
CA THR A 31 -12.62 -17.40 5.03
C THR A 31 -12.90 -18.44 3.95
N GLY A 32 -11.92 -18.70 3.06
CA GLY A 32 -12.10 -19.59 1.91
C GLY A 32 -13.02 -19.02 0.83
N CYS A 33 -13.22 -17.68 0.82
CA CYS A 33 -13.97 -17.01 -0.23
C CYS A 33 -13.08 -16.78 -1.44
N GLU A 34 -13.62 -17.03 -2.63
CA GLU A 34 -12.91 -16.69 -3.88
C GLU A 34 -13.19 -15.22 -4.21
N PRO A 35 -12.15 -14.36 -4.27
CA PRO A 35 -12.31 -12.98 -4.70
C PRO A 35 -12.57 -12.89 -6.19
N PRO A 36 -13.20 -11.80 -6.68
CA PRO A 36 -13.35 -11.57 -8.11
C PRO A 36 -11.99 -11.51 -8.80
N GLU A 37 -11.85 -12.22 -9.91
CA GLU A 37 -10.60 -12.29 -10.67
C GLU A 37 -10.18 -10.91 -11.19
N GLY A 38 -8.89 -10.58 -11.03
CA GLY A 38 -8.29 -9.34 -11.55
C GLY A 38 -8.74 -8.04 -10.87
N GLN A 39 -9.44 -8.10 -9.73
CA GLN A 39 -9.90 -6.90 -9.01
C GLN A 39 -9.10 -6.56 -7.75
N LEU A 40 -8.18 -7.43 -7.35
CA LEU A 40 -7.38 -7.23 -6.15
C LEU A 40 -5.93 -6.95 -6.50
N GLU A 41 -5.40 -5.87 -5.94
CA GLU A 41 -4.00 -5.46 -6.08
C GLU A 41 -3.18 -5.73 -4.81
N GLY A 42 -3.84 -6.08 -3.72
CA GLY A 42 -3.19 -6.38 -2.44
C GLY A 42 -2.70 -7.82 -2.33
N ASN A 43 -1.87 -8.06 -1.33
CA ASN A 43 -1.24 -9.35 -1.04
C ASN A 43 -1.94 -10.07 0.12
N ASP A 44 -1.86 -11.40 0.16
CA ASP A 44 -2.35 -12.22 1.27
C ASP A 44 -1.34 -12.24 2.42
N LEU A 45 -1.71 -11.67 3.56
CA LEU A 45 -0.87 -11.58 4.76
C LEU A 45 -0.87 -12.85 5.62
N THR A 46 -1.53 -13.93 5.24
CA THR A 46 -1.64 -15.14 6.08
C THR A 46 -0.30 -15.78 6.39
N ALA A 47 0.69 -15.65 5.51
CA ALA A 47 2.06 -16.11 5.77
C ALA A 47 2.70 -15.32 6.92
N LEU A 48 2.61 -13.98 6.88
CA LEU A 48 3.11 -13.10 7.96
C LEU A 48 2.35 -13.28 9.28
N MET A 49 1.06 -13.60 9.22
CA MET A 49 0.27 -13.87 10.41
C MET A 49 0.72 -15.13 11.14
N LYS A 50 1.16 -16.15 10.41
CA LYS A 50 1.67 -17.43 10.96
C LYS A 50 3.13 -17.31 11.40
N ASN A 51 3.93 -16.57 10.65
CA ASN A 51 5.34 -16.33 10.94
C ASN A 51 5.71 -14.90 10.60
N GLN A 52 5.99 -14.06 11.59
CA GLN A 52 6.30 -12.64 11.43
C GLN A 52 7.61 -12.39 10.67
N GLU A 53 8.48 -13.38 10.61
CA GLU A 53 9.75 -13.38 9.87
C GLU A 53 9.65 -14.18 8.55
N ALA A 54 8.43 -14.44 8.08
CA ALA A 54 8.26 -15.07 6.78
C ALA A 54 8.95 -14.24 5.67
N ASP A 55 9.39 -14.94 4.63
CA ASP A 55 9.94 -14.29 3.45
C ASP A 55 8.87 -13.37 2.82
N TRP A 56 9.23 -12.10 2.70
CA TRP A 56 8.31 -11.03 2.28
C TRP A 56 9.09 -9.94 1.58
N ASP A 57 9.08 -9.97 0.28
CA ASP A 57 9.80 -9.04 -0.60
C ASP A 57 8.86 -8.03 -1.28
N GLU A 58 7.73 -7.76 -0.64
CA GLU A 58 6.73 -6.86 -1.17
C GLU A 58 7.01 -5.41 -0.78
N THR A 59 6.72 -4.51 -1.70
CA THR A 59 6.70 -3.07 -1.45
C THR A 59 5.28 -2.57 -1.21
N THR A 60 5.16 -1.43 -0.54
CA THR A 60 3.87 -0.75 -0.41
C THR A 60 3.90 0.58 -1.14
N LEU A 61 2.83 0.84 -1.90
CA LEU A 61 2.66 2.06 -2.66
C LEU A 61 1.68 3.00 -1.97
N THR A 62 2.07 4.25 -1.82
CA THR A 62 1.20 5.36 -1.43
C THR A 62 1.12 6.36 -2.57
N VAL A 63 -0.08 6.78 -2.94
CA VAL A 63 -0.32 7.73 -4.02
C VAL A 63 -0.93 9.01 -3.46
N PHE A 64 -0.40 10.17 -3.84
CA PHE A 64 -0.95 11.47 -3.50
C PHE A 64 -1.05 12.37 -4.73
N GLY A 65 -2.25 12.44 -5.31
CA GLY A 65 -2.47 13.19 -6.56
C GLY A 65 -1.75 12.57 -7.77
N TYR A 66 -1.59 13.37 -8.81
CA TYR A 66 -1.02 12.91 -10.06
C TYR A 66 0.50 12.79 -9.97
N LYS A 67 1.01 11.59 -10.22
CA LYS A 67 2.45 11.28 -10.26
C LYS A 67 3.27 11.61 -9.00
N ASN A 68 2.62 11.69 -7.84
CA ASN A 68 3.35 11.71 -6.58
C ASN A 68 3.19 10.36 -5.89
N TYR A 69 4.29 9.65 -5.74
CA TYR A 69 4.33 8.28 -5.24
C TYR A 69 5.31 8.15 -4.08
N GLY A 70 4.93 7.37 -3.09
CA GLY A 70 5.81 6.91 -2.04
C GLY A 70 5.84 5.38 -2.02
N LEU A 71 6.99 4.79 -2.30
CA LEU A 71 7.24 3.36 -2.16
C LEU A 71 7.96 3.06 -0.86
N ARG A 72 7.55 2.00 -0.19
CA ARG A 72 8.17 1.52 1.04
C ARG A 72 8.50 0.04 0.90
N SER A 73 9.77 -0.30 0.87
CA SER A 73 10.28 -1.66 1.07
C SER A 73 10.61 -1.90 2.55
N GLU A 74 11.09 -3.07 2.93
CA GLU A 74 11.52 -3.33 4.30
C GLU A 74 12.61 -2.36 4.76
N ARG A 75 13.56 -2.03 3.89
CA ARG A 75 14.71 -1.18 4.20
C ARG A 75 14.58 0.26 3.70
N TYR A 76 14.10 0.45 2.47
CA TYR A 76 14.14 1.75 1.81
C TYR A 76 12.76 2.40 1.72
N ARG A 77 12.75 3.73 1.74
CA ARG A 77 11.64 4.54 1.31
C ARG A 77 12.08 5.41 0.15
N TYR A 78 11.35 5.31 -0.96
CA TYR A 78 11.57 6.10 -2.16
C TYR A 78 10.33 6.95 -2.45
N ILE A 79 10.53 8.23 -2.66
CA ILE A 79 9.45 9.17 -2.98
C ILE A 79 9.80 9.84 -4.30
N THR A 80 8.81 9.97 -5.18
CA THR A 80 8.93 10.72 -6.42
C THR A 80 7.77 11.68 -6.56
N TYR A 81 8.06 12.84 -7.09
CA TYR A 81 7.10 13.92 -7.27
C TYR A 81 6.83 14.18 -8.75
N ALA A 82 5.66 14.80 -9.03
CA ALA A 82 5.23 15.13 -10.39
C ALA A 82 6.19 16.10 -11.12
N ASP A 83 6.96 16.90 -10.38
CA ASP A 83 7.96 17.83 -10.90
C ASP A 83 9.31 17.16 -11.22
N GLY A 84 9.42 15.84 -10.97
CA GLY A 84 10.62 15.05 -11.22
C GLY A 84 11.62 15.04 -10.07
N THR A 85 11.34 15.70 -8.95
CA THR A 85 12.18 15.59 -7.75
C THR A 85 12.00 14.25 -7.07
N GLU A 86 13.03 13.82 -6.32
CA GLU A 86 13.07 12.49 -5.69
C GLU A 86 13.63 12.56 -4.28
N GLU A 87 13.21 11.60 -3.47
CA GLU A 87 13.78 11.35 -2.16
C GLU A 87 14.03 9.85 -1.98
N LEU A 88 15.13 9.52 -1.33
CA LEU A 88 15.45 8.15 -0.94
C LEU A 88 16.01 8.13 0.48
N TYR A 89 15.49 7.22 1.29
CA TYR A 89 15.90 7.04 2.69
C TYR A 89 16.21 5.57 2.99
N ASP A 90 17.28 5.33 3.74
CA ASP A 90 17.67 4.00 4.23
C ASP A 90 17.31 3.87 5.72
N HIS A 91 16.21 3.23 6.03
CA HIS A 91 15.72 3.07 7.40
C HIS A 91 16.60 2.20 8.30
N LYS A 92 17.56 1.49 7.73
CA LYS A 92 18.56 0.77 8.50
C LYS A 92 19.54 1.72 9.21
N SER A 93 19.90 2.83 8.57
CA SER A 93 20.84 3.83 9.07
C SER A 93 20.15 5.13 9.50
N ASP A 94 19.00 5.47 8.92
CA ASP A 94 18.27 6.72 9.15
C ASP A 94 16.76 6.47 9.31
N ARG A 95 16.37 6.04 10.50
CA ARG A 95 14.95 5.79 10.82
C ARG A 95 14.06 7.04 10.70
N TRP A 96 14.64 8.22 10.84
CA TRP A 96 13.92 9.48 10.91
C TRP A 96 13.89 10.24 9.59
N GLU A 97 14.53 9.69 8.54
CA GLU A 97 14.51 10.28 7.21
C GLU A 97 15.11 11.71 7.17
N TRP A 98 16.19 11.92 7.87
CA TRP A 98 16.86 13.22 7.92
C TRP A 98 17.77 13.47 6.74
N GLN A 99 18.30 12.40 6.14
CA GLN A 99 19.27 12.48 5.04
C GLN A 99 18.68 11.90 3.75
N ASN A 100 18.34 12.78 2.81
CA ASN A 100 17.95 12.37 1.47
C ASN A 100 19.16 11.81 0.70
N LEU A 101 19.08 10.56 0.26
CA LEU A 101 20.12 9.82 -0.46
C LEU A 101 19.87 9.80 -1.99
N ALA A 102 18.83 10.48 -2.49
CA ALA A 102 18.44 10.40 -3.90
C ALA A 102 19.54 10.82 -4.87
N ASP A 103 20.40 11.77 -4.47
CA ASP A 103 21.53 12.26 -5.30
C ASP A 103 22.85 11.54 -5.01
N ASN A 104 22.89 10.59 -4.09
CA ASN A 104 24.09 9.84 -3.78
C ASN A 104 24.32 8.72 -4.82
N PRO A 105 25.46 8.73 -5.56
CA PRO A 105 25.74 7.76 -6.61
C PRO A 105 25.81 6.30 -6.11
N GLU A 106 26.05 6.06 -4.83
CA GLU A 106 26.07 4.70 -4.26
C GLU A 106 24.69 4.03 -4.28
N TYR A 107 23.60 4.81 -4.39
CA TYR A 107 22.22 4.31 -4.35
C TYR A 107 21.51 4.32 -5.72
N VAL A 108 22.24 4.50 -6.80
CA VAL A 108 21.66 4.54 -8.17
C VAL A 108 20.90 3.26 -8.52
N GLU A 109 21.46 2.09 -8.19
CA GLU A 109 20.80 0.80 -8.48
C GLU A 109 19.56 0.60 -7.59
N VAL A 110 19.61 0.98 -6.32
CA VAL A 110 18.45 0.94 -5.42
C VAL A 110 17.32 1.82 -5.95
N LYS A 111 17.64 3.05 -6.38
CA LYS A 111 16.63 3.94 -6.99
C LYS A 111 16.03 3.36 -8.26
N LYS A 112 16.85 2.75 -9.10
CA LYS A 112 16.40 2.13 -10.34
C LYS A 112 15.43 0.96 -10.07
N GLU A 113 15.75 0.13 -9.10
CA GLU A 113 14.90 -0.97 -8.64
C GLU A 113 13.56 -0.43 -8.13
N MET A 114 13.59 0.47 -7.14
CA MET A 114 12.38 1.09 -6.58
C MET A 114 11.55 1.81 -7.65
N ARG A 115 12.19 2.50 -8.61
CA ARG A 115 11.49 3.15 -9.71
C ARG A 115 10.80 2.15 -10.65
N GLY A 116 11.35 0.95 -10.79
CA GLY A 116 10.75 -0.14 -11.57
C GLY A 116 9.40 -0.63 -11.02
N GLU A 117 9.16 -0.42 -9.73
CA GLU A 117 7.92 -0.78 -9.02
C GLU A 117 6.82 0.29 -9.16
N LEU A 118 7.12 1.46 -9.73
CA LEU A 118 6.13 2.53 -9.88
C LEU A 118 5.08 2.17 -10.92
N PRO A 119 3.81 2.62 -10.72
CA PRO A 119 2.76 2.43 -11.70
C PRO A 119 3.14 3.03 -13.06
N THR A 120 2.87 2.31 -14.12
CA THR A 120 3.03 2.78 -15.51
C THR A 120 1.79 3.51 -16.02
N HIS A 121 0.65 3.30 -15.37
CA HIS A 121 -0.61 3.97 -15.67
C HIS A 121 -0.96 5.00 -14.60
N HIS A 122 -1.36 6.18 -15.01
CA HIS A 122 -1.66 7.31 -14.13
C HIS A 122 -2.98 7.94 -14.54
N GLU A 123 -3.90 8.13 -13.58
CA GLU A 123 -5.06 8.95 -13.81
C GLU A 123 -4.66 10.43 -13.81
N PRO A 124 -5.12 11.23 -14.80
CA PRO A 124 -4.77 12.64 -14.88
C PRO A 124 -5.37 13.44 -13.72
N ASP A 125 -4.65 14.49 -13.29
CA ASP A 125 -5.19 15.47 -12.37
C ASP A 125 -6.47 16.11 -12.94
N GLY A 126 -7.48 16.24 -12.11
CA GLY A 126 -8.72 16.91 -12.49
C GLY A 126 -9.95 16.01 -12.59
N VAL A 127 -9.82 14.70 -12.43
CA VAL A 127 -10.98 13.87 -12.08
C VAL A 127 -11.30 14.12 -10.61
N THR A 128 -11.93 15.26 -10.32
CA THR A 128 -12.46 15.49 -8.99
C THR A 128 -13.57 14.47 -8.78
N TYR A 129 -13.26 13.39 -8.06
CA TYR A 129 -14.31 12.53 -7.56
C TYR A 129 -15.22 13.37 -6.66
N VAL A 130 -16.33 13.78 -7.18
CA VAL A 130 -17.42 14.33 -6.39
C VAL A 130 -18.21 13.14 -5.87
N PRO A 131 -18.04 12.75 -4.59
CA PRO A 131 -18.82 11.64 -4.06
C PRO A 131 -20.30 11.97 -4.23
N PRO A 132 -21.14 11.02 -4.67
CA PRO A 132 -22.57 11.24 -4.74
C PRO A 132 -23.02 11.69 -3.35
N LYS A 133 -23.77 12.79 -3.27
CA LYS A 133 -24.30 13.27 -1.97
C LYS A 133 -24.98 12.11 -1.29
N PRO A 134 -24.59 11.77 -0.05
CA PRO A 134 -25.24 10.68 0.68
C PRO A 134 -26.74 10.99 0.75
N ASN A 135 -27.56 10.07 0.33
CA ASN A 135 -29.02 10.22 0.36
C ASN A 135 -29.58 9.94 1.77
N TRP A 136 -28.95 10.55 2.78
CA TRP A 136 -29.35 10.42 4.17
C TRP A 136 -30.64 11.24 4.37
N GLY A 137 -31.76 10.53 4.52
CA GLY A 137 -33.01 11.14 4.98
C GLY A 137 -33.94 11.69 3.91
N GLN A 138 -33.78 11.37 2.64
CA GLN A 138 -34.86 11.65 1.67
C GLN A 138 -35.98 10.61 1.86
N PRO A 139 -37.23 11.04 2.10
CA PRO A 139 -38.35 10.12 2.18
C PRO A 139 -38.48 9.36 0.86
N LYS A 140 -38.55 8.02 0.93
CA LYS A 140 -38.85 7.22 -0.28
C LYS A 140 -40.14 7.74 -0.89
N ALA A 141 -40.12 8.12 -2.14
CA ALA A 141 -41.32 8.51 -2.87
C ALA A 141 -42.36 7.39 -2.73
N LYS A 142 -43.52 7.71 -2.19
CA LYS A 142 -44.65 6.76 -2.06
C LYS A 142 -45.02 6.29 -3.46
N SER A 143 -44.80 5.02 -3.75
CA SER A 143 -45.34 4.38 -4.96
C SER A 143 -46.85 4.56 -4.96
N LYS A 144 -47.37 5.35 -5.91
CA LYS A 144 -48.83 5.37 -6.17
C LYS A 144 -49.20 4.03 -6.74
N LYS A 145 -50.08 3.31 -6.06
CA LYS A 145 -50.82 2.18 -6.60
C LYS A 145 -51.82 2.68 -7.61
#